data_f1d67c52375489b0a920bb010efd7923
#
_entry.id   f1d67c52375489b0a920bb010efd7923
#
_cell.length_a   1.000
_cell.length_b   1.000
_cell.length_c   1.000
_cell.angle_alpha   90.00
_cell.angle_beta   90.00
_cell.angle_gamma   90.00
#
_symmetry.space_group_name_H-M   'P 1'
#
loop_
_entity.id
_entity.type
_entity.pdbx_description
1 polymer ?
#
loop_
_entity_poly.entity_id
_entity_poly.type
_entity_poly.pdbx_seq_one_letter_code
_entity_poly.pdbx_strand_id
1 'polypeptide(L)' 'MDRIYEFQWVLSVLESCENRKQVNSSVRMFEQFLNKWNQDMCENIRNNYENKFENLQKEQICKIVSGKNE' A
#
# COMPACT_ATOMS: atom_id res chain seq x y z
N MET A 1 -7.56 14.89 8.99
CA MET A 1 -7.26 13.48 9.27
C MET A 1 -5.76 13.28 9.31
N ASP A 2 -5.28 12.48 10.23
CA ASP A 2 -3.85 12.30 10.40
C ASP A 2 -3.27 11.42 9.29
N ARG A 3 -2.06 11.76 8.85
CA ARG A 3 -1.36 11.03 7.80
C ARG A 3 -1.21 9.54 8.14
N ILE A 4 -0.93 9.23 9.39
CA ILE A 4 -0.73 7.85 9.84
C ILE A 4 -2.02 7.04 9.67
N TYR A 5 -3.17 7.61 9.99
CA TYR A 5 -4.46 6.95 9.83
C TYR A 5 -4.77 6.66 8.35
N GLU A 6 -4.49 7.62 7.48
CA GLU A 6 -4.69 7.42 6.06
C GLU A 6 -3.81 6.29 5.54
N PHE A 7 -2.57 6.24 5.97
CA PHE A 7 -1.65 5.18 5.55
C PHE A 7 -2.13 3.82 6.05
N GLN A 8 -2.56 3.73 7.30
CA GLN A 8 -3.10 2.49 7.85
C GLN A 8 -4.33 2.01 7.06
N TRP A 9 -5.17 2.95 6.64
CA TRP A 9 -6.33 2.61 5.83
C TRP A 9 -5.91 2.04 4.48
N VAL A 10 -4.92 2.65 3.83
CA VAL A 10 -4.38 2.14 2.57
C VAL A 10 -3.82 0.72 2.76
N LEU A 11 -3.08 0.48 3.84
CA LEU A 11 -2.57 -0.86 4.13
C LEU A 11 -3.69 -1.86 4.36
N SER A 12 -4.74 -1.45 5.05
CA SER A 12 -5.91 -2.31 5.27
C SER A 12 -6.57 -2.71 3.96
N VAL A 13 -6.70 -1.77 3.03
CA VAL A 13 -7.25 -2.04 1.71
C VAL A 13 -6.36 -3.05 0.98
N LEU A 14 -5.05 -2.87 1.05
CA LEU A 14 -4.10 -3.79 0.43
C LEU A 14 -4.22 -5.19 1.01
N GLU A 15 -4.32 -5.30 2.34
CA GLU A 15 -4.46 -6.59 3.02
C GLU A 15 -5.75 -7.32 2.65
N SER A 16 -6.79 -6.59 2.29
CA SER A 16 -8.07 -7.17 1.92
C SER A 16 -8.15 -7.57 0.45
N CYS A 17 -7.12 -7.29 -0.33
CA CYS A 17 -7.11 -7.61 -1.75
C CYS A 17 -7.08 -9.11 -1.99
N GLU A 18 -7.93 -9.59 -2.90
CA GLU A 18 -8.04 -11.00 -3.24
C GLU A 18 -7.47 -11.32 -4.63
N ASN A 19 -7.21 -10.29 -5.44
CA ASN A 19 -6.67 -10.46 -6.77
C ASN A 19 -5.76 -9.28 -7.13
N ARG A 20 -5.03 -9.44 -8.25
CA ARG A 20 -4.05 -8.44 -8.67
C ARG A 20 -4.68 -7.10 -9.05
N LYS A 21 -5.89 -7.12 -9.59
CA LYS A 21 -6.58 -5.87 -9.95
C LYS A 21 -6.84 -5.02 -8.70
N GLN A 22 -7.24 -5.67 -7.62
CA GLN A 22 -7.46 -4.98 -6.36
C GLN A 22 -6.15 -4.44 -5.79
N VAL A 23 -5.06 -5.20 -5.91
CA VAL A 23 -3.74 -4.73 -5.50
C VAL A 23 -3.34 -3.49 -6.28
N ASN A 24 -3.56 -3.49 -7.60
CA ASN A 24 -3.27 -2.32 -8.43
C ASN A 24 -4.08 -1.10 -8.01
N SER A 25 -5.33 -1.30 -7.63
CA SER A 25 -6.16 -0.21 -7.12
C SER A 25 -5.59 0.36 -5.82
N SER A 26 -5.11 -0.50 -4.93
CA SER A 26 -4.50 -0.05 -3.68
C SER A 26 -3.19 0.71 -3.94
N VAL A 27 -2.43 0.32 -4.96
CA VAL A 27 -1.23 1.06 -5.35
C VAL A 27 -1.58 2.48 -5.77
N ARG A 28 -2.65 2.65 -6.55
CA ARG A 28 -3.11 3.98 -6.95
C ARG A 28 -3.52 4.82 -5.74
N MET A 29 -4.18 4.22 -4.78
CA MET A 29 -4.54 4.91 -3.55
C MET A 29 -3.30 5.36 -2.80
N PHE A 30 -2.28 4.51 -2.74
CA PHE A 30 -1.02 4.86 -2.09
C PHE A 30 -0.33 6.02 -2.83
N GLU A 31 -0.32 6.00 -4.15
CA GLU A 31 0.25 7.10 -4.93
C GLU A 31 -0.47 8.41 -4.66
N GLN A 32 -1.79 8.39 -4.58
CA GLN A 32 -2.57 9.57 -4.22
C GLN A 32 -2.25 10.04 -2.81
N PHE A 33 -2.07 9.11 -1.89
CA PHE A 33 -1.64 9.43 -0.52
C PHE A 33 -0.30 10.15 -0.53
N LEU A 34 0.68 9.63 -1.26
CA LEU A 34 2.00 10.27 -1.35
C LEU A 34 1.91 11.67 -1.95
N ASN A 35 1.12 11.84 -3.00
CA ASN A 35 0.95 13.15 -3.64
C ASN A 35 0.28 14.14 -2.70
N LYS A 36 -0.72 13.69 -1.96
CA LYS A 36 -1.46 14.54 -1.03
C LYS A 36 -0.56 15.06 0.09
N TRP A 37 0.31 14.21 0.62
CA TRP A 37 1.14 14.54 1.77
C TRP A 37 2.59 14.87 1.38
N ASN A 38 2.87 15.04 0.10
CA ASN A 38 4.23 15.24 -0.41
C ASN A 38 4.94 16.41 0.25
N GLN A 39 4.23 17.51 0.49
CA GLN A 39 4.83 18.69 1.09
C GLN A 39 5.11 18.54 2.58
N ASP A 40 4.39 17.62 3.23
CA ASP A 40 4.51 17.40 4.68
C ASP A 40 5.49 16.28 5.02
N MET A 41 6.06 15.63 3.99
CA MET A 41 6.97 14.51 4.19
C MET A 41 8.34 14.82 3.62
N CYS A 42 9.38 14.63 4.43
CA CYS A 42 10.72 14.63 3.90
C CYS A 42 11.00 13.31 3.18
N GLU A 43 12.09 13.25 2.42
CA GLU A 43 12.45 12.09 1.63
C GLU A 43 12.56 10.82 2.48
N ASN A 44 13.14 10.92 3.67
CA ASN A 44 13.30 9.77 4.55
C ASN A 44 11.97 9.20 5.00
N ILE A 45 11.01 10.06 5.35
CA ILE A 45 9.68 9.63 5.77
C ILE A 45 8.96 8.97 4.60
N ARG A 46 9.05 9.57 3.43
CA ARG A 46 8.43 9.03 2.22
C ARG A 46 8.99 7.64 1.90
N ASN A 47 10.31 7.48 1.97
CA ASN A 47 10.95 6.20 1.72
C ASN A 47 10.50 5.13 2.70
N ASN A 48 10.31 5.50 3.98
CA ASN A 48 9.81 4.57 4.98
C ASN A 48 8.41 4.06 4.62
N TYR A 49 7.52 4.95 4.20
CA TYR A 49 6.17 4.55 3.78
C TYR A 49 6.23 3.66 2.55
N GLU A 50 7.05 4.02 1.57
CA GLU A 50 7.21 3.22 0.35
C GLU A 50 7.71 1.82 0.66
N ASN A 51 8.70 1.70 1.53
CA ASN A 51 9.26 0.40 1.91
C ASN A 51 8.21 -0.47 2.61
N LYS A 52 7.47 0.11 3.53
CA LYS A 52 6.41 -0.63 4.23
C LYS A 52 5.33 -1.11 3.27
N PHE A 53 4.90 -0.24 2.37
CA PHE A 53 3.88 -0.59 1.40
C PHE A 53 4.37 -1.68 0.45
N GLU A 54 5.59 -1.55 -0.07
CA GLU A 54 6.16 -2.54 -0.98
C GLU A 54 6.28 -3.91 -0.34
N ASN A 55 6.74 -3.96 0.92
CA ASN A 55 6.87 -5.23 1.63
C ASN A 55 5.52 -5.92 1.78
N LEU A 56 4.49 -5.18 2.18
CA LEU A 56 3.16 -5.72 2.33
C LEU A 56 2.56 -6.11 0.97
N GLN A 57 2.83 -5.33 -0.06
CA GLN A 57 2.38 -5.63 -1.42
C GLN A 57 2.97 -6.96 -1.90
N LYS A 58 4.24 -7.18 -1.68
CA LYS A 58 4.89 -8.44 -2.05
C LYS A 58 4.27 -9.62 -1.31
N GLU A 59 4.04 -9.47 -0.01
CA GLU A 59 3.40 -10.53 0.78
C GLU A 59 2.00 -10.81 0.27
N GLN A 60 1.23 -9.78 -0.06
CA GLN A 60 -0.13 -9.96 -0.52
C GLN A 60 -0.17 -10.64 -1.89
N ILE A 61 0.73 -10.27 -2.79
CA ILE A 61 0.83 -10.92 -4.10
C ILE A 61 1.20 -12.38 -3.94
N CYS A 62 2.13 -12.70 -3.05
CA CYS A 62 2.49 -14.08 -2.76
C CYS A 62 1.29 -14.89 -2.27
N LYS A 63 0.49 -14.33 -1.38
CA LYS A 63 -0.71 -15.01 -0.89
C LYS A 63 -1.72 -15.26 -2.01
N ILE A 64 -1.91 -14.27 -2.88
CA ILE A 64 -2.83 -14.39 -4.00
C ILE A 64 -2.37 -15.49 -4.96
N VAL A 65 -1.09 -15.50 -5.30
CA VAL A 65 -0.51 -16.51 -6.21
C VAL A 65 -0.59 -17.89 -5.58
N SER A 66 -0.26 -18.01 -4.29
CA SER A 66 -0.34 -19.30 -3.59
C SER A 66 -1.77 -19.82 -3.53
N GLY A 67 -2.73 -18.94 -3.32
CA GLY A 67 -4.14 -19.32 -3.29
C GLY A 67 -4.64 -19.85 -4.63
N LYS A 68 -4.10 -19.36 -5.73
CA LYS A 68 -4.50 -19.81 -7.06
C LYS A 68 -3.96 -21.18 -7.43
N ASN A 69 -2.89 -21.60 -6.80
CA ASN A 69 -2.23 -22.87 -7.11
C ASN A 69 -2.84 -24.06 -6.37
N GLU A 70 -3.83 -23.78 -5.56
CA GLU A 70 -4.60 -24.85 -4.92
C GLU A 70 -5.78 -25.25 -5.82
#